data_b7f5a9a1bfdbb85ebf8f57a8287562f3
#
_entry.id   b7f5a9a1bfdbb85ebf8f57a8287562f3
#
_cell.length_a   1.000
_cell.length_b   1.000
_cell.length_c   1.000
_cell.angle_alpha   90.00
_cell.angle_beta   90.00
_cell.angle_gamma   90.00
#
_symmetry.space_group_name_H-M   'P 1'
#
loop_
_entity.id
_entity.type
_entity.pdbx_description
1 polymer ?
#
loop_
_entity_poly.entity_id
_entity_poly.type
_entity_poly.pdbx_seq_one_letter_code
_entity_poly.pdbx_strand_id
1 'polypeptide(L)'
;MLQLLKKQVSTAGKPLAYHRFRSVQQLKPLQVSRYADERRVIERTPPPEFRIERDSLGEFALPAHALFGIHTARAVENFPISGRLIGEFPELIAALARIKKAACKINVQEALIPTHLLDPIVQACDEIAGGQFAEWFVVDIYQGGAGTSTNMNVNEVIANRSLQLLGKQLGDYEAVDPIGHINRCQSTNDCYASAVRLALFVLNTKLVGALDSLVISRAIAVDSNDGCNSSVSDQQNEHRYSHNI
;
A
#
# COMPACT_ATOMS: atom_id res chain seq x y z
N MET A 1 33.18 -34.75 10.92
CA MET A 1 32.31 -33.78 10.26
C MET A 1 32.46 -32.33 10.80
N LEU A 2 32.92 -32.14 12.03
CA LEU A 2 33.10 -30.78 12.63
C LEU A 2 34.44 -30.10 12.27
N GLN A 3 35.40 -30.81 11.69
CA GLN A 3 36.71 -30.25 11.30
C GLN A 3 36.76 -29.73 9.85
N LEU A 4 35.77 -30.05 9.01
CA LEU A 4 35.68 -29.56 7.63
C LEU A 4 35.00 -28.21 7.52
N LEU A 5 34.23 -27.79 8.52
CA LEU A 5 33.56 -26.49 8.56
C LEU A 5 34.46 -25.34 9.06
N LYS A 6 35.64 -25.65 9.64
CA LYS A 6 36.58 -24.62 10.13
C LYS A 6 37.56 -24.11 9.07
N LYS A 7 37.60 -24.69 7.86
CA LYS A 7 38.57 -24.34 6.81
C LYS A 7 38.02 -23.41 5.72
N GLN A 8 36.72 -23.08 5.73
CA GLN A 8 36.11 -22.17 4.75
C GLN A 8 35.87 -20.73 5.25
N VAL A 9 36.26 -20.40 6.46
CA VAL A 9 36.06 -19.04 7.04
C VAL A 9 37.35 -18.20 7.03
N SER A 10 38.45 -18.72 6.44
CA SER A 10 39.76 -18.05 6.49
C SER A 10 40.23 -17.38 5.21
N THR A 11 39.35 -17.12 4.24
CA THR A 11 39.73 -16.38 3.00
C THR A 11 38.68 -15.38 2.55
N ALA A 12 38.18 -14.55 3.45
CA ALA A 12 37.46 -13.32 3.04
C ALA A 12 38.08 -12.19 3.88
N GLY A 13 39.07 -11.57 3.28
CA GLY A 13 39.80 -10.48 3.88
C GLY A 13 38.99 -9.16 3.91
N LYS A 14 39.44 -8.34 4.84
CA LYS A 14 39.18 -6.95 5.14
C LYS A 14 37.87 -6.65 5.87
N PRO A 15 37.95 -6.07 7.07
CA PRO A 15 36.80 -5.56 7.78
C PRO A 15 36.25 -4.41 6.96
N LEU A 16 34.96 -4.53 6.61
CA LEU A 16 34.14 -3.38 6.15
C LEU A 16 34.27 -2.30 7.21
N ALA A 17 34.87 -1.19 6.83
CA ALA A 17 34.97 0.00 7.64
C ALA A 17 33.53 0.36 8.07
N TYR A 18 33.29 0.32 9.36
CA TYR A 18 32.14 0.92 9.99
C TYR A 18 32.20 2.42 9.65
N HIS A 19 31.52 2.82 8.58
CA HIS A 19 31.26 4.22 8.37
C HIS A 19 30.41 4.68 9.54
N ARG A 20 31.06 5.47 10.42
CA ARG A 20 30.40 6.26 11.44
C ARG A 20 29.11 6.83 10.84
N PHE A 21 27.98 6.42 11.41
CA PHE A 21 26.73 7.14 11.24
C PHE A 21 27.00 8.60 11.59
N ARG A 22 27.15 9.44 10.59
CA ARG A 22 27.08 10.89 10.78
C ARG A 22 25.66 11.15 11.28
N SER A 23 25.63 11.92 12.35
CA SER A 23 24.44 12.39 13.04
C SER A 23 23.24 12.59 12.11
N VAL A 24 22.10 12.04 12.50
CA VAL A 24 20.77 12.09 11.85
C VAL A 24 20.27 13.52 11.57
N GLN A 25 21.06 14.55 11.89
CA GLN A 25 20.72 15.96 11.70
C GLN A 25 20.91 16.53 10.28
N GLN A 26 21.30 15.73 9.27
CA GLN A 26 21.50 16.23 7.90
C GLN A 26 20.71 15.52 6.80
N LEU A 27 19.81 14.60 7.14
CA LEU A 27 18.82 14.14 6.17
C LEU A 27 17.67 15.16 6.16
N LYS A 28 17.74 16.08 5.21
CA LYS A 28 16.63 17.00 4.94
C LYS A 28 15.37 16.16 4.68
N PRO A 29 14.25 16.44 5.34
CA PRO A 29 13.01 15.74 5.11
C PRO A 29 12.45 16.14 3.73
N LEU A 30 12.74 15.34 2.71
CA LEU A 30 12.26 15.55 1.34
C LEU A 30 10.72 15.45 1.21
N GLN A 31 10.05 14.89 2.20
CA GLN A 31 8.59 14.76 2.21
C GLN A 31 7.88 15.86 2.99
N VAL A 32 8.48 16.40 4.03
CA VAL A 32 7.99 17.65 4.65
C VAL A 32 8.15 18.82 3.68
N SER A 33 9.09 18.75 2.73
CA SER A 33 9.31 19.75 1.70
C SER A 33 8.15 19.84 0.69
N ARG A 34 7.41 18.80 0.36
CA ARG A 34 6.22 18.95 -0.51
C ARG A 34 5.14 19.79 0.18
N TYR A 35 4.90 19.58 1.46
CA TYR A 35 4.00 20.44 2.24
C TYR A 35 4.63 21.81 2.58
N ALA A 36 5.95 21.95 2.52
CA ALA A 36 6.63 23.23 2.74
C ALA A 36 6.81 24.05 1.45
N ASP A 37 6.88 23.41 0.27
CA ASP A 37 7.00 24.10 -1.01
C ASP A 37 5.65 24.63 -1.51
N GLU A 38 4.54 24.00 -1.12
CA GLU A 38 3.20 24.56 -1.30
C GLU A 38 3.02 25.89 -0.52
N ARG A 39 3.83 26.16 0.50
CA ARG A 39 3.85 27.48 1.18
C ARG A 39 4.34 28.62 0.28
N ARG A 40 5.06 28.36 -0.79
CA ARG A 40 5.56 29.42 -1.70
C ARG A 40 4.52 29.86 -2.75
N VAL A 41 3.46 29.10 -2.96
CA VAL A 41 2.38 29.42 -3.91
C VAL A 41 1.17 30.08 -3.22
N ILE A 42 1.15 30.15 -1.87
CA ILE A 42 -0.02 30.53 -1.08
C ILE A 42 0.16 31.90 -0.40
N GLU A 43 0.49 32.93 -1.15
CA GLU A 43 0.36 34.29 -0.60
C GLU A 43 -1.10 34.81 -0.50
N ARG A 44 -2.13 33.99 -0.81
CA ARG A 44 -3.54 34.37 -0.72
C ARG A 44 -4.49 33.33 -0.10
N THR A 45 -4.01 32.19 0.40
CA THR A 45 -4.84 31.26 1.15
C THR A 45 -4.61 31.42 2.64
N PRO A 46 -5.65 31.38 3.50
CA PRO A 46 -5.46 31.38 4.93
C PRO A 46 -4.50 30.24 5.29
N PRO A 47 -3.68 30.39 6.36
CA PRO A 47 -2.78 29.32 6.77
C PRO A 47 -3.57 28.04 6.95
N PRO A 48 -2.99 26.86 6.57
CA PRO A 48 -3.68 25.61 6.74
C PRO A 48 -4.12 25.51 8.21
N GLU A 49 -5.43 25.36 8.41
CA GLU A 49 -5.96 25.13 9.75
C GLU A 49 -5.39 23.81 10.25
N PHE A 50 -4.79 23.81 11.44
CA PHE A 50 -4.30 22.62 12.12
C PHE A 50 -5.32 22.17 13.15
N ARG A 51 -5.49 20.86 13.29
CA ARG A 51 -6.13 20.26 14.44
C ARG A 51 -5.07 19.67 15.36
N ILE A 52 -5.33 19.70 16.65
CA ILE A 52 -4.46 19.08 17.66
C ILE A 52 -5.08 17.75 18.05
N GLU A 53 -4.30 16.68 17.89
CA GLU A 53 -4.61 15.37 18.44
C GLU A 53 -3.66 15.05 19.58
N ARG A 54 -4.06 14.18 20.51
CA ARG A 54 -3.29 13.82 21.68
C ARG A 54 -3.26 12.32 21.89
N ASP A 55 -2.08 11.81 22.20
CA ASP A 55 -1.86 10.43 22.63
C ASP A 55 -1.05 10.36 23.94
N SER A 56 -0.56 9.17 24.30
CA SER A 56 0.27 8.98 25.51
C SER A 56 1.62 9.71 25.46
N LEU A 57 2.09 10.08 24.26
CA LEU A 57 3.35 10.81 24.06
C LEU A 57 3.18 12.33 24.06
N GLY A 58 1.93 12.82 24.08
CA GLY A 58 1.61 14.25 24.09
C GLY A 58 0.82 14.70 22.87
N GLU A 59 0.78 16.00 22.65
CA GLU A 59 0.03 16.64 21.57
C GLU A 59 0.82 16.64 20.25
N PHE A 60 0.07 16.59 19.15
CA PHE A 60 0.61 16.67 17.80
C PHE A 60 -0.32 17.50 16.90
N ALA A 61 0.25 18.45 16.16
CA ALA A 61 -0.48 19.29 15.23
C ALA A 61 -0.57 18.60 13.86
N LEU A 62 -1.78 18.35 13.39
CA LEU A 62 -2.07 17.75 12.09
C LEU A 62 -2.77 18.76 11.18
N PRO A 63 -2.59 18.67 9.85
CA PRO A 63 -3.43 19.45 8.93
C PRO A 63 -4.92 19.17 9.20
N ALA A 64 -5.74 20.19 9.34
CA ALA A 64 -7.13 20.02 9.75
C ALA A 64 -7.94 19.12 8.80
N HIS A 65 -7.59 19.10 7.51
CA HIS A 65 -8.27 18.33 6.47
C HIS A 65 -7.74 16.90 6.28
N ALA A 66 -6.61 16.53 6.91
CA ALA A 66 -6.00 15.21 6.75
C ALA A 66 -6.90 14.10 7.35
N LEU A 67 -7.10 13.01 6.62
CA LEU A 67 -7.88 11.87 7.12
C LEU A 67 -7.06 10.94 8.02
N PHE A 68 -5.72 10.99 7.96
CA PHE A 68 -4.91 10.26 8.92
C PHE A 68 -4.86 10.98 10.27
N GLY A 69 -4.52 10.25 11.32
CA GLY A 69 -4.44 10.77 12.69
C GLY A 69 -3.02 10.75 13.26
N ILE A 70 -2.94 10.92 14.58
CA ILE A 70 -1.68 11.08 15.32
C ILE A 70 -0.77 9.86 15.22
N HIS A 71 -1.31 8.62 15.21
CA HIS A 71 -0.48 7.41 15.11
C HIS A 71 0.23 7.34 13.75
N THR A 72 -0.48 7.70 12.68
CA THR A 72 0.11 7.80 11.34
C THR A 72 1.18 8.88 11.28
N ALA A 73 0.92 10.08 11.82
CA ALA A 73 1.88 11.18 11.82
C ALA A 73 3.18 10.78 12.53
N ARG A 74 3.08 10.16 13.70
CA ARG A 74 4.26 9.65 14.42
C ARG A 74 4.97 8.53 13.66
N ALA A 75 4.25 7.67 12.97
CA ALA A 75 4.87 6.63 12.16
C ALA A 75 5.66 7.22 10.98
N VAL A 76 5.16 8.27 10.34
CA VAL A 76 5.86 8.99 9.27
C VAL A 76 7.15 9.64 9.79
N GLU A 77 7.14 10.20 11.01
CA GLU A 77 8.35 10.76 11.62
C GLU A 77 9.36 9.68 12.01
N ASN A 78 8.87 8.53 12.55
CA ASN A 78 9.74 7.48 13.06
C ASN A 78 10.38 6.60 11.98
N PHE A 79 9.71 6.44 10.83
CA PHE A 79 10.12 5.47 9.81
C PHE A 79 10.27 6.08 8.40
N PRO A 80 11.06 7.15 8.21
CA PRO A 80 11.36 7.69 6.88
C PRO A 80 12.47 6.86 6.21
N ILE A 81 12.17 5.61 5.81
CA ILE A 81 13.18 4.61 5.43
C ILE A 81 13.38 4.56 3.92
N SER A 82 12.34 4.22 3.15
CA SER A 82 12.45 4.00 1.70
C SER A 82 11.93 5.17 0.86
N GLY A 83 11.06 5.99 1.42
CA GLY A 83 10.32 7.03 0.71
C GLY A 83 9.20 6.48 -0.17
N ARG A 84 8.95 5.16 -0.16
CA ARG A 84 7.81 4.56 -0.81
C ARG A 84 6.66 4.41 0.16
N LEU A 85 5.47 4.81 -0.25
CA LEU A 85 4.30 4.87 0.61
C LEU A 85 3.37 3.69 0.37
N ILE A 86 2.66 3.26 1.42
CA ILE A 86 1.67 2.18 1.29
C ILE A 86 0.53 2.53 0.33
N GLY A 87 0.25 3.82 0.12
CA GLY A 87 -0.71 4.30 -0.88
C GLY A 87 -0.38 3.88 -2.33
N GLU A 88 0.88 3.52 -2.62
CA GLU A 88 1.30 2.97 -3.91
C GLU A 88 0.81 1.53 -4.15
N PHE A 89 0.22 0.88 -3.13
CA PHE A 89 -0.24 -0.52 -3.17
C PHE A 89 -1.76 -0.59 -2.98
N PRO A 90 -2.55 -0.16 -3.97
CA PRO A 90 -4.01 -0.06 -3.84
C PRO A 90 -4.69 -1.39 -3.52
N GLU A 91 -4.15 -2.53 -3.98
CA GLU A 91 -4.69 -3.84 -3.66
C GLU A 91 -4.57 -4.17 -2.17
N LEU A 92 -3.48 -3.76 -1.51
CA LEU A 92 -3.28 -3.95 -0.06
C LEU A 92 -4.26 -3.07 0.73
N ILE A 93 -4.39 -1.80 0.36
CA ILE A 93 -5.33 -0.88 1.00
C ILE A 93 -6.76 -1.37 0.85
N ALA A 94 -7.16 -1.77 -0.36
CA ALA A 94 -8.50 -2.32 -0.62
C ALA A 94 -8.77 -3.60 0.17
N ALA A 95 -7.77 -4.47 0.32
CA ALA A 95 -7.90 -5.69 1.13
C ALA A 95 -8.10 -5.37 2.61
N LEU A 96 -7.31 -4.43 3.18
CA LEU A 96 -7.49 -3.98 4.56
C LEU A 96 -8.87 -3.37 4.78
N ALA A 97 -9.33 -2.50 3.90
CA ALA A 97 -10.65 -1.89 4.00
C ALA A 97 -11.77 -2.95 3.97
N ARG A 98 -11.67 -3.96 3.10
CA ARG A 98 -12.64 -5.08 3.04
C ARG A 98 -12.66 -5.92 4.30
N ILE A 99 -11.50 -6.21 4.91
CA ILE A 99 -11.39 -6.92 6.17
C ILE A 99 -12.09 -6.12 7.28
N LYS A 100 -11.80 -4.83 7.40
CA LYS A 100 -12.39 -3.96 8.41
C LYS A 100 -13.90 -3.79 8.23
N LYS A 101 -14.37 -3.71 6.99
CA LYS A 101 -15.81 -3.75 6.67
C LYS A 101 -16.46 -5.02 7.17
N ALA A 102 -15.85 -6.20 6.93
CA ALA A 102 -16.38 -7.47 7.39
C ALA A 102 -16.41 -7.56 8.91
N ALA A 103 -15.31 -7.17 9.58
CA ALA A 103 -15.21 -7.14 11.03
C ALA A 103 -16.25 -6.19 11.66
N CYS A 104 -16.43 -4.99 11.09
CA CYS A 104 -17.44 -4.04 11.55
C CYS A 104 -18.84 -4.64 11.54
N LYS A 105 -19.24 -5.31 10.44
CA LYS A 105 -20.54 -5.94 10.33
C LYS A 105 -20.80 -6.97 11.42
N ILE A 106 -19.81 -7.83 11.69
CA ILE A 106 -19.92 -8.84 12.75
C ILE A 106 -19.96 -8.18 14.11
N ASN A 107 -19.07 -7.21 14.38
CA ASN A 107 -19.02 -6.53 15.66
C ASN A 107 -20.32 -5.76 15.99
N VAL A 108 -21.00 -5.23 14.98
CA VAL A 108 -22.34 -4.63 15.17
C VAL A 108 -23.39 -5.68 15.46
N GLN A 109 -23.38 -6.82 14.78
CA GLN A 109 -24.29 -7.94 15.06
C GLN A 109 -24.15 -8.48 16.49
N GLU A 110 -22.90 -8.52 16.98
CA GLU A 110 -22.57 -8.94 18.35
C GLU A 110 -22.72 -7.80 19.38
N ALA A 111 -23.29 -6.65 18.99
CA ALA A 111 -23.48 -5.46 19.83
C ALA A 111 -22.17 -4.93 20.47
N LEU A 112 -21.02 -5.19 19.86
CA LEU A 112 -19.70 -4.70 20.30
C LEU A 112 -19.39 -3.30 19.74
N ILE A 113 -20.11 -2.89 18.68
CA ILE A 113 -20.07 -1.56 18.08
C ILE A 113 -21.50 -1.04 17.97
N PRO A 114 -21.77 0.24 18.26
CA PRO A 114 -23.11 0.83 18.13
C PRO A 114 -23.64 0.75 16.68
N THR A 115 -24.89 0.35 16.53
CA THR A 115 -25.51 0.11 15.22
C THR A 115 -25.49 1.33 14.29
N HIS A 116 -25.60 2.56 14.84
CA HIS A 116 -25.58 3.79 14.05
C HIS A 116 -24.23 4.08 13.38
N LEU A 117 -23.15 3.38 13.77
CA LEU A 117 -21.83 3.48 13.16
C LEU A 117 -21.65 2.52 11.96
N LEU A 118 -22.57 1.58 11.74
CA LEU A 118 -22.44 0.58 10.68
C LEU A 118 -22.33 1.22 9.29
N ASP A 119 -23.33 2.01 8.93
CA ASP A 119 -23.42 2.57 7.58
C ASP A 119 -22.25 3.52 7.25
N PRO A 120 -21.86 4.50 8.11
CA PRO A 120 -20.74 5.36 7.80
C PRO A 120 -19.40 4.61 7.73
N ILE A 121 -19.18 3.58 8.58
CA ILE A 121 -17.94 2.78 8.52
C ILE A 121 -17.93 1.93 7.24
N VAL A 122 -19.04 1.28 6.90
CA VAL A 122 -19.15 0.45 5.68
C VAL A 122 -18.94 1.31 4.44
N GLN A 123 -19.57 2.50 4.37
CA GLN A 123 -19.40 3.41 3.26
C GLN A 123 -17.94 3.88 3.13
N ALA A 124 -17.30 4.31 4.22
CA ALA A 124 -15.90 4.70 4.23
C ALA A 124 -14.99 3.56 3.72
N CYS A 125 -15.23 2.32 4.16
CA CYS A 125 -14.49 1.15 3.69
C CYS A 125 -14.71 0.90 2.18
N ASP A 126 -15.91 1.09 1.66
CA ASP A 126 -16.21 0.88 0.24
C ASP A 126 -15.56 1.95 -0.63
N GLU A 127 -15.58 3.21 -0.22
CA GLU A 127 -14.89 4.31 -0.90
C GLU A 127 -13.38 4.06 -0.98
N ILE A 128 -12.76 3.64 0.13
CA ILE A 128 -11.33 3.30 0.19
C ILE A 128 -11.02 2.07 -0.67
N ALA A 129 -11.84 1.02 -0.60
CA ALA A 129 -11.66 -0.17 -1.42
C ALA A 129 -11.86 0.09 -2.91
N GLY A 130 -12.58 1.15 -3.26
CA GLY A 130 -12.76 1.70 -4.61
C GLY A 130 -11.59 2.57 -5.09
N GLY A 131 -10.57 2.78 -4.26
CA GLY A 131 -9.36 3.53 -4.60
C GLY A 131 -9.42 5.02 -4.27
N GLN A 132 -10.44 5.48 -3.53
CA GLN A 132 -10.51 6.87 -3.07
C GLN A 132 -9.55 7.07 -1.87
N PHE A 133 -9.13 8.32 -1.67
CA PHE A 133 -8.30 8.75 -0.54
C PHE A 133 -6.89 8.15 -0.50
N ALA A 134 -6.34 7.73 -1.64
CA ALA A 134 -5.00 7.13 -1.72
C ALA A 134 -3.90 8.05 -1.14
N GLU A 135 -4.08 9.36 -1.24
CA GLU A 135 -3.18 10.39 -0.74
C GLU A 135 -3.01 10.40 0.79
N TRP A 136 -3.94 9.77 1.54
CA TRP A 136 -3.88 9.71 3.00
C TRP A 136 -3.20 8.46 3.56
N PHE A 137 -2.75 7.54 2.69
CA PHE A 137 -1.99 6.36 3.09
C PHE A 137 -0.49 6.64 2.97
N VAL A 138 0.04 7.37 3.94
CA VAL A 138 1.32 8.08 3.88
C VAL A 138 2.47 7.41 4.65
N VAL A 139 2.24 6.27 5.32
CA VAL A 139 3.32 5.57 6.00
C VAL A 139 4.24 4.85 5.01
N ASP A 140 5.53 4.77 5.35
CA ASP A 140 6.52 4.03 4.57
C ASP A 140 6.19 2.53 4.55
N ILE A 141 6.51 1.85 3.45
CA ILE A 141 6.34 0.40 3.33
C ILE A 141 7.19 -0.38 4.32
N TYR A 142 8.33 0.18 4.74
CA TYR A 142 9.16 -0.35 5.80
C TYR A 142 8.85 0.35 7.12
N GLN A 143 8.49 -0.44 8.11
CA GLN A 143 8.04 0.07 9.40
C GLN A 143 8.36 -0.93 10.51
N GLY A 144 8.31 -0.50 11.76
CA GLY A 144 8.47 -1.39 12.91
C GLY A 144 7.29 -2.33 13.09
N GLY A 145 7.55 -3.55 13.62
CA GLY A 145 6.54 -4.56 13.87
C GLY A 145 6.01 -5.24 12.61
N ALA A 146 4.82 -5.83 12.71
CA ALA A 146 4.19 -6.64 11.66
C ALA A 146 3.12 -5.84 10.87
N GLY A 147 3.44 -4.63 10.43
CA GLY A 147 2.51 -3.78 9.68
C GLY A 147 1.60 -2.92 10.55
N THR A 148 2.00 -2.65 11.80
CA THR A 148 1.19 -1.87 12.76
C THR A 148 0.90 -0.46 12.26
N SER A 149 1.90 0.25 11.72
CA SER A 149 1.71 1.60 11.19
C SER A 149 0.73 1.62 10.02
N THR A 150 0.82 0.64 9.11
CA THR A 150 -0.15 0.47 8.01
C THR A 150 -1.56 0.23 8.54
N ASN A 151 -1.72 -0.70 9.49
CA ASN A 151 -3.01 -0.99 10.09
C ASN A 151 -3.62 0.24 10.74
N MET A 152 -2.82 1.01 11.50
CA MET A 152 -3.30 2.22 12.16
C MET A 152 -3.63 3.33 11.17
N ASN A 153 -2.83 3.51 10.12
CA ASN A 153 -3.14 4.49 9.07
C ASN A 153 -4.51 4.18 8.43
N VAL A 154 -4.79 2.93 8.09
CA VAL A 154 -6.09 2.53 7.55
C VAL A 154 -7.21 2.75 8.57
N ASN A 155 -7.00 2.41 9.86
CA ASN A 155 -7.98 2.65 10.91
C ASN A 155 -8.35 4.13 11.03
N GLU A 156 -7.34 5.01 11.06
CA GLU A 156 -7.53 6.45 11.24
C GLU A 156 -8.23 7.08 10.02
N VAL A 157 -7.86 6.67 8.80
CA VAL A 157 -8.52 7.15 7.58
C VAL A 157 -9.98 6.72 7.55
N ILE A 158 -10.30 5.46 7.88
CA ILE A 158 -11.69 4.99 7.96
C ILE A 158 -12.45 5.75 9.05
N ALA A 159 -11.87 5.93 10.25
CA ALA A 159 -12.52 6.64 11.35
C ALA A 159 -12.83 8.10 10.98
N ASN A 160 -11.86 8.82 10.47
CA ASN A 160 -12.03 10.22 10.07
C ASN A 160 -13.00 10.37 8.90
N ARG A 161 -12.97 9.46 7.92
CA ARG A 161 -13.98 9.47 6.84
C ARG A 161 -15.39 9.19 7.37
N SER A 162 -15.53 8.27 8.31
CA SER A 162 -16.80 7.99 8.98
C SER A 162 -17.31 9.21 9.76
N LEU A 163 -16.41 9.95 10.43
CA LEU A 163 -16.76 11.21 11.11
C LEU A 163 -17.28 12.25 10.13
N GLN A 164 -16.65 12.42 8.96
CA GLN A 164 -17.15 13.31 7.91
C GLN A 164 -18.58 12.92 7.47
N LEU A 165 -18.82 11.61 7.25
CA LEU A 165 -20.14 11.11 6.85
C LEU A 165 -21.22 11.35 7.92
N LEU A 166 -20.81 11.40 9.19
CA LEU A 166 -21.68 11.75 10.32
C LEU A 166 -21.81 13.25 10.56
N GLY A 167 -21.16 14.10 9.75
CA GLY A 167 -21.15 15.55 9.94
C GLY A 167 -20.38 16.01 11.19
N LYS A 168 -19.45 15.20 11.67
CA LYS A 168 -18.61 15.48 12.83
C LYS A 168 -17.22 16.00 12.43
N GLN A 169 -16.51 16.58 13.40
CA GLN A 169 -15.13 17.04 13.19
C GLN A 169 -14.16 15.87 13.10
N LEU A 170 -13.12 16.02 12.27
CA LEU A 170 -12.03 15.05 12.23
C LEU A 170 -11.30 15.01 13.56
N GLY A 171 -10.91 13.80 14.00
CA GLY A 171 -10.29 13.60 15.30
C GLY A 171 -11.28 13.49 16.49
N ASP A 172 -12.61 13.55 16.25
CA ASP A 172 -13.62 13.28 17.28
C ASP A 172 -13.71 11.76 17.57
N TYR A 173 -12.63 11.22 18.14
CA TYR A 173 -12.51 9.79 18.41
C TYR A 173 -13.39 9.28 19.56
N GLU A 174 -14.07 10.18 20.29
CA GLU A 174 -15.16 9.77 21.18
C GLU A 174 -16.36 9.24 20.38
N ALA A 175 -16.59 9.78 19.21
CA ALA A 175 -17.67 9.34 18.33
C ALA A 175 -17.30 8.16 17.46
N VAL A 176 -16.12 8.15 16.81
CA VAL A 176 -15.60 7.03 16.00
C VAL A 176 -14.13 6.80 16.31
N ASP A 177 -13.85 5.84 17.16
CA ASP A 177 -12.49 5.50 17.61
C ASP A 177 -11.81 4.55 16.60
N PRO A 178 -10.61 4.89 16.11
CA PRO A 178 -9.80 4.03 15.25
C PRO A 178 -9.48 2.66 15.86
N ILE A 179 -9.31 2.58 17.17
CA ILE A 179 -8.99 1.33 17.91
C ILE A 179 -10.26 0.66 18.41
N GLY A 180 -11.09 1.40 19.14
CA GLY A 180 -12.26 0.87 19.84
C GLY A 180 -13.41 0.47 18.90
N HIS A 181 -13.51 1.10 17.72
CA HIS A 181 -14.54 0.80 16.73
C HIS A 181 -13.96 0.14 15.48
N ILE A 182 -13.04 0.81 14.76
CA ILE A 182 -12.54 0.31 13.46
C ILE A 182 -11.70 -0.95 13.62
N ASN A 183 -10.86 -1.01 14.66
CA ASN A 183 -10.00 -2.18 14.95
C ASN A 183 -10.60 -3.15 15.98
N ARG A 184 -11.86 -2.99 16.34
CA ARG A 184 -12.51 -3.82 17.38
C ARG A 184 -12.37 -5.30 17.06
N CYS A 185 -11.93 -6.09 18.05
CA CYS A 185 -11.71 -7.55 17.96
C CYS A 185 -10.72 -7.96 16.86
N GLN A 186 -9.80 -7.11 16.49
CA GLN A 186 -8.76 -7.38 15.49
C GLN A 186 -7.38 -7.15 16.08
N SER A 187 -6.41 -7.95 15.61
CA SER A 187 -4.97 -7.69 15.77
C SER A 187 -4.37 -7.32 14.42
N THR A 188 -3.30 -6.52 14.42
CA THR A 188 -2.48 -6.32 13.22
C THR A 188 -1.99 -7.67 12.67
N ASN A 189 -1.66 -8.62 13.56
CA ASN A 189 -1.14 -9.94 13.16
C ASN A 189 -2.13 -10.77 12.33
N ASP A 190 -3.40 -10.59 12.50
CA ASP A 190 -4.43 -11.26 11.70
C ASP A 190 -4.87 -10.44 10.48
N CYS A 191 -5.22 -9.18 10.64
CA CYS A 191 -5.77 -8.38 9.55
C CYS A 191 -4.69 -8.01 8.52
N TYR A 192 -3.46 -7.67 8.91
CA TYR A 192 -2.41 -7.34 7.96
C TYR A 192 -1.96 -8.55 7.14
N ALA A 193 -1.71 -9.69 7.81
CA ALA A 193 -1.32 -10.91 7.11
C ALA A 193 -2.41 -11.41 6.15
N SER A 194 -3.68 -11.30 6.55
CA SER A 194 -4.82 -11.63 5.69
C SER A 194 -4.92 -10.68 4.50
N ALA A 195 -4.73 -9.37 4.72
CA ALA A 195 -4.76 -8.38 3.65
C ALA A 195 -3.65 -8.60 2.62
N VAL A 196 -2.43 -8.90 3.06
CA VAL A 196 -1.32 -9.24 2.15
C VAL A 196 -1.67 -10.44 1.28
N ARG A 197 -2.25 -11.51 1.85
CA ARG A 197 -2.68 -12.69 1.07
C ARG A 197 -3.77 -12.36 0.07
N LEU A 198 -4.77 -11.57 0.44
CA LEU A 198 -5.83 -11.14 -0.47
C LEU A 198 -5.29 -10.26 -1.59
N ALA A 199 -4.40 -9.32 -1.29
CA ALA A 199 -3.74 -8.48 -2.28
C ALA A 199 -2.92 -9.32 -3.27
N LEU A 200 -2.11 -10.26 -2.78
CA LEU A 200 -1.34 -11.18 -3.61
C LEU A 200 -2.24 -12.05 -4.49
N PHE A 201 -3.39 -12.51 -4.00
CA PHE A 201 -4.35 -13.26 -4.81
C PHE A 201 -4.87 -12.43 -5.98
N VAL A 202 -5.25 -11.17 -5.74
CA VAL A 202 -5.71 -10.25 -6.80
C VAL A 202 -4.58 -9.97 -7.82
N LEU A 203 -3.36 -9.70 -7.34
CA LEU A 203 -2.21 -9.46 -8.20
C LEU A 203 -1.82 -10.69 -9.03
N ASN A 204 -1.89 -11.89 -8.43
CA ASN A 204 -1.64 -13.14 -9.16
C ASN A 204 -2.66 -13.36 -10.28
N THR A 205 -3.93 -13.06 -10.06
CA THR A 205 -4.96 -13.16 -11.10
C THR A 205 -4.64 -12.24 -12.28
N LYS A 206 -4.18 -11.01 -12.01
CA LYS A 206 -3.74 -10.07 -13.07
C LYS A 206 -2.52 -10.60 -13.83
N LEU A 207 -1.56 -11.18 -13.10
CA LEU A 207 -0.34 -11.75 -13.70
C LEU A 207 -0.67 -12.93 -14.62
N VAL A 208 -1.51 -13.87 -14.16
CA VAL A 208 -1.95 -15.02 -14.96
C VAL A 208 -2.64 -14.55 -16.25
N GLY A 209 -3.56 -13.59 -16.16
CA GLY A 209 -4.23 -13.05 -17.35
C GLY A 209 -3.27 -12.38 -18.33
N ALA A 210 -2.22 -11.70 -17.85
CA ALA A 210 -1.18 -11.15 -18.73
C ALA A 210 -0.33 -12.22 -19.39
N LEU A 211 0.01 -13.30 -18.65
CA LEU A 211 0.74 -14.44 -19.21
C LEU A 211 -0.08 -15.20 -20.26
N ASP A 212 -1.36 -15.44 -20.03
CA ASP A 212 -2.26 -16.05 -21.00
C ASP A 212 -2.32 -15.24 -22.30
N SER A 213 -2.44 -13.92 -22.17
CA SER A 213 -2.44 -13.01 -23.33
C SER A 213 -1.12 -13.08 -24.12
N LEU A 214 0.01 -13.18 -23.42
CA LEU A 214 1.34 -13.33 -24.04
C LEU A 214 1.47 -14.67 -24.78
N VAL A 215 1.03 -15.77 -24.18
CA VAL A 215 1.05 -17.11 -24.78
C VAL A 215 0.21 -17.15 -26.07
N ILE A 216 -1.01 -16.60 -26.02
CA ILE A 216 -1.90 -16.54 -27.19
C ILE A 216 -1.26 -15.69 -28.31
N SER A 217 -0.73 -14.53 -27.97
CA SER A 217 -0.08 -13.65 -28.96
C SER A 217 1.12 -14.32 -29.62
N ARG A 218 1.90 -15.10 -28.86
CA ARG A 218 3.03 -15.86 -29.41
C ARG A 218 2.60 -17.03 -30.31
N ALA A 219 1.54 -17.74 -29.90
CA ALA A 219 0.99 -18.83 -30.77
C ALA A 219 0.54 -18.30 -32.13
N ILE A 220 -0.22 -17.19 -32.14
CA ILE A 220 -0.66 -16.54 -33.40
C ILE A 220 0.54 -16.11 -34.27
N ALA A 221 1.60 -15.57 -33.64
CA ALA A 221 2.79 -15.15 -34.39
C ALA A 221 3.57 -16.33 -35.02
N VAL A 222 3.57 -17.50 -34.36
CA VAL A 222 4.18 -18.73 -34.92
C VAL A 222 3.38 -19.23 -36.11
N ASP A 223 2.05 -19.36 -35.97
CA ASP A 223 1.18 -19.83 -37.05
C ASP A 223 1.26 -18.92 -38.30
N SER A 224 1.38 -17.61 -38.10
CA SER A 224 1.54 -16.67 -39.22
C SER A 224 2.91 -16.79 -39.93
N ASN A 225 3.96 -17.18 -39.20
CA ASN A 225 5.29 -17.42 -39.81
C ASN A 225 5.34 -18.76 -40.57
N ASP A 226 4.68 -19.80 -40.08
CA ASP A 226 4.63 -21.10 -40.77
C ASP A 226 3.81 -21.01 -42.06
N GLY A 227 2.74 -20.21 -42.06
CA GLY A 227 1.98 -19.90 -43.29
C GLY A 227 2.81 -19.14 -44.36
N CYS A 228 3.76 -18.32 -43.94
CA CYS A 228 4.65 -17.58 -44.86
C CYS A 228 5.74 -18.48 -45.45
N ASN A 229 6.22 -19.48 -44.72
CA ASN A 229 7.22 -20.43 -45.21
C ASN A 229 6.64 -21.48 -46.16
N SER A 230 5.38 -21.88 -46.01
CA SER A 230 4.72 -22.81 -46.94
C SER A 230 4.49 -22.19 -48.33
N SER A 231 4.16 -20.89 -48.37
CA SER A 231 3.97 -20.17 -49.63
C SER A 231 5.27 -19.95 -50.41
N VAL A 232 6.43 -19.89 -49.74
CA VAL A 232 7.74 -19.73 -50.37
C VAL A 232 8.25 -21.07 -50.93
N SER A 233 7.94 -22.22 -50.30
CA SER A 233 8.32 -23.53 -50.74
C SER A 233 7.55 -23.98 -52.02
N ASP A 234 6.28 -23.60 -52.13
CA ASP A 234 5.47 -23.93 -53.30
C ASP A 234 5.88 -23.12 -54.55
N GLN A 235 6.27 -21.87 -54.42
CA GLN A 235 6.79 -21.08 -55.56
C GLN A 235 8.16 -21.55 -56.07
N GLN A 236 8.99 -22.15 -55.22
CA GLN A 236 10.28 -22.71 -55.65
C GLN A 236 10.13 -24.06 -56.38
N ASN A 237 9.06 -24.83 -56.11
CA ASN A 237 8.81 -26.08 -56.80
C ASN A 237 8.18 -25.88 -58.16
N GLU A 238 7.38 -24.88 -58.41
CA GLU A 238 6.83 -24.59 -59.75
C GLU A 238 7.91 -24.16 -60.76
N HIS A 239 8.98 -23.50 -60.36
CA HIS A 239 10.09 -23.14 -61.27
C HIS A 239 11.04 -24.24 -61.58
N ARG A 240 10.98 -25.41 -60.93
CA ARG A 240 11.84 -26.58 -61.29
C ARG A 240 11.30 -27.52 -62.38
N TYR A 241 10.01 -27.40 -62.70
CA TYR A 241 9.38 -28.28 -63.69
C TYR A 241 9.22 -27.66 -65.10
N SER A 242 9.62 -26.39 -65.32
CA SER A 242 9.45 -25.71 -66.62
C SER A 242 10.69 -25.69 -67.51
N HIS A 243 11.76 -26.48 -67.24
CA HIS A 243 12.98 -26.51 -68.04
C HIS A 243 13.37 -27.88 -68.53
N ASN A 244 12.43 -28.83 -68.73
CA ASN A 244 12.65 -30.08 -69.43
C ASN A 244 11.48 -30.42 -70.37
N ILE A 245 11.35 -29.70 -71.49
CA ILE A 245 10.77 -30.15 -72.76
C ILE A 245 11.53 -29.44 -73.85
#